data_129e2dd999b4f0e29bb74b0cae44ec82
#
_entry.id   129e2dd999b4f0e29bb74b0cae44ec82
#
_cell.length_a   1.000
_cell.length_b   1.000
_cell.length_c   1.000
_cell.angle_alpha   90.00
_cell.angle_beta   90.00
_cell.angle_gamma   90.00
#
_symmetry.space_group_name_H-M   'P 1'
#
loop_
_entity.id
_entity.type
_entity.pdbx_description
1 polymer ?
#
loop_
_entity_poly.entity_id
_entity_poly.type
_entity_poly.pdbx_seq_one_letter_code
_entity_poly.pdbx_strand_id
1 'polypeptide(L)'
;TTPLDVVSQGHTDYNQFPVNKTGYGRYSFSCTDTTVTPHVKWNYEAPKDGLYLMYADISGGDDVTVMINDVAQSKTYGMGRSYIACIGQCKKGDKISVYSNLQQGQSGSAMVFVDVLNQDVFEEGYNKLSKSVMTTTKLTGSSMEGTINAQENGLFYTSVPYEEGWKAYVDGKEVTITPVGNALVAFNLDKGEHTIKLEYYPKGFAIGLTVTIICAATFAFLCVWTYIIKKRRKKKGDISENPEEVQINAE
;
A
#
# COMPACT_ATOMS: atom_id res chain seq x y z
N THR A 1 22.60 -5.38 14.99
CA THR A 1 22.48 -3.90 15.04
C THR A 1 21.25 -3.49 14.25
N THR A 2 20.42 -2.65 14.85
CA THR A 2 19.22 -2.12 14.20
C THR A 2 19.56 -0.85 13.43
N PRO A 3 18.88 -0.55 12.31
CA PRO A 3 19.11 0.67 11.54
C PRO A 3 18.61 1.95 12.26
N LEU A 4 17.93 1.81 13.40
CA LEU A 4 17.45 2.92 14.23
C LEU A 4 18.02 2.80 15.64
N ASP A 5 18.60 3.88 16.14
CA ASP A 5 19.04 4.00 17.52
C ASP A 5 17.97 4.73 18.33
N VAL A 6 17.63 4.16 19.47
CA VAL A 6 16.63 4.68 20.37
C VAL A 6 17.08 5.98 21.02
N VAL A 7 16.21 6.99 21.03
CA VAL A 7 16.41 8.24 21.78
C VAL A 7 15.71 8.14 23.12
N SER A 8 16.44 8.36 24.20
CA SER A 8 15.88 8.36 25.55
C SER A 8 14.92 9.54 25.70
N GLN A 9 13.73 9.25 26.23
CA GLN A 9 12.76 10.27 26.56
C GLN A 9 13.22 11.05 27.79
N GLY A 10 13.27 12.39 27.70
CA GLY A 10 13.62 13.26 28.80
C GLY A 10 12.46 13.51 29.75
N HIS A 11 11.44 14.24 29.30
CA HIS A 11 10.35 14.71 30.13
C HIS A 11 9.01 14.70 29.39
N THR A 12 7.92 14.50 30.13
CA THR A 12 6.56 14.56 29.60
C THR A 12 5.80 15.66 30.34
N ASP A 13 5.43 16.71 29.64
CA ASP A 13 4.57 17.77 30.16
C ASP A 13 3.11 17.42 29.86
N TYR A 14 2.25 17.64 30.85
CA TYR A 14 0.81 17.43 30.71
C TYR A 14 0.03 18.52 31.46
N ASN A 15 -1.20 18.72 31.05
CA ASN A 15 -2.06 19.75 31.60
C ASN A 15 -3.15 19.12 32.47
N GLN A 16 -3.08 19.30 33.80
CA GLN A 16 -4.13 19.02 34.82
C GLN A 16 -4.74 17.60 34.82
N PHE A 17 -4.08 16.61 34.22
CA PHE A 17 -4.52 15.21 34.27
C PHE A 17 -3.32 14.28 34.39
N PRO A 18 -3.49 13.07 34.96
CA PRO A 18 -2.41 12.13 35.13
C PRO A 18 -2.05 11.46 33.80
N VAL A 19 -0.75 11.40 33.48
CA VAL A 19 -0.17 10.61 32.43
C VAL A 19 0.74 9.57 33.05
N ASN A 20 0.40 8.30 32.88
CA ASN A 20 1.15 7.19 33.44
C ASN A 20 1.96 6.48 32.36
N LYS A 21 3.26 6.29 32.59
CA LYS A 21 4.10 5.48 31.73
C LYS A 21 3.82 4.00 32.01
N THR A 22 3.29 3.29 31.01
CA THR A 22 2.94 1.87 31.11
C THR A 22 4.01 0.94 30.51
N GLY A 23 4.97 1.50 29.79
CA GLY A 23 6.07 0.78 29.18
C GLY A 23 7.00 1.73 28.42
N TYR A 24 8.00 1.18 27.73
CA TYR A 24 8.84 1.99 26.85
C TYR A 24 8.01 2.62 25.75
N GLY A 25 8.03 3.95 25.64
CA GLY A 25 7.24 4.73 24.67
C GLY A 25 5.72 4.57 24.80
N ARG A 26 5.21 3.93 25.85
CA ARG A 26 3.77 3.65 26.04
C ARG A 26 3.25 4.37 27.26
N TYR A 27 2.09 4.99 27.11
CA TYR A 27 1.47 5.84 28.11
C TYR A 27 -0.02 5.59 28.18
N SER A 28 -0.63 5.82 29.34
CA SER A 28 -2.07 5.95 29.53
C SER A 28 -2.39 7.29 30.19
N PHE A 29 -3.53 7.86 29.87
CA PHE A 29 -4.00 9.12 30.44
C PHE A 29 -5.51 9.12 30.66
N SER A 30 -5.96 10.01 31.58
CA SER A 30 -7.37 10.19 31.87
C SER A 30 -7.67 11.69 32.06
N CYS A 31 -8.37 12.28 31.09
CA CYS A 31 -8.74 13.68 31.04
C CYS A 31 -10.17 13.85 31.58
N THR A 32 -10.36 13.80 32.88
CA THR A 32 -11.70 13.86 33.50
C THR A 32 -12.25 15.28 33.63
N ASP A 33 -11.39 16.31 33.62
CA ASP A 33 -11.80 17.71 33.67
C ASP A 33 -12.23 18.21 32.29
N THR A 34 -13.48 18.62 32.18
CA THR A 34 -14.06 19.13 30.90
C THR A 34 -13.97 20.64 30.75
N THR A 35 -13.37 21.34 31.73
CA THR A 35 -13.24 22.81 31.71
C THR A 35 -11.99 23.30 30.98
N VAL A 36 -11.02 22.44 30.76
CA VAL A 36 -9.72 22.74 30.11
C VAL A 36 -9.54 21.93 28.86
N THR A 37 -8.88 22.48 27.85
CA THR A 37 -8.41 21.72 26.70
C THR A 37 -7.13 20.98 27.09
N PRO A 38 -7.18 19.66 27.32
CA PRO A 38 -6.00 18.90 27.72
C PRO A 38 -5.03 18.75 26.56
N HIS A 39 -3.75 18.74 26.88
CA HIS A 39 -2.69 18.47 25.93
C HIS A 39 -1.57 17.66 26.58
N VAL A 40 -0.75 17.06 25.77
CA VAL A 40 0.44 16.32 26.21
C VAL A 40 1.62 16.65 25.31
N LYS A 41 2.79 16.76 25.92
CA LYS A 41 4.04 17.05 25.25
C LYS A 41 5.12 16.07 25.72
N TRP A 42 5.68 15.29 24.81
CA TRP A 42 6.82 14.42 25.06
C TRP A 42 8.08 15.11 24.58
N ASN A 43 9.07 15.22 25.45
CA ASN A 43 10.32 15.92 25.17
C ASN A 43 11.47 14.93 25.08
N TYR A 44 12.30 15.11 24.07
CA TYR A 44 13.50 14.33 23.78
C TYR A 44 14.65 15.28 23.53
N GLU A 45 15.86 14.87 23.88
CA GLU A 45 17.08 15.58 23.53
C GLU A 45 17.87 14.74 22.54
N ALA A 46 18.28 15.34 21.43
CA ALA A 46 19.05 14.68 20.40
C ALA A 46 20.45 14.28 20.93
N PRO A 47 20.79 12.97 21.06
CA PRO A 47 22.09 12.53 21.56
C PRO A 47 23.23 12.71 20.57
N LYS A 48 22.92 12.82 19.30
CA LYS A 48 23.90 12.99 18.20
C LYS A 48 23.27 13.72 17.01
N ASP A 49 24.12 14.22 16.11
CA ASP A 49 23.66 14.71 14.80
C ASP A 49 23.09 13.55 13.98
N GLY A 50 22.00 13.79 13.24
CA GLY A 50 21.41 12.74 12.41
C GLY A 50 20.01 13.00 11.93
N LEU A 51 19.49 12.06 11.16
CA LEU A 51 18.09 12.03 10.70
C LEU A 51 17.21 11.40 11.76
N TYR A 52 16.24 12.16 12.27
CA TYR A 52 15.31 11.72 13.31
C TYR A 52 13.98 11.32 12.71
N LEU A 53 13.45 10.25 13.25
CA LEU A 53 12.18 9.64 12.87
C LEU A 53 11.28 9.56 14.10
N MET A 54 9.98 9.59 13.90
CA MET A 54 8.97 9.51 14.95
C MET A 54 7.92 8.48 14.58
N TYR A 55 7.46 7.74 15.57
CA TYR A 55 6.18 7.05 15.54
C TYR A 55 5.30 7.60 16.66
N ALA A 56 4.07 7.98 16.34
CA ALA A 56 3.09 8.39 17.33
C ALA A 56 1.73 7.79 16.98
N ASP A 57 1.07 7.22 17.99
CA ASP A 57 -0.30 6.72 17.94
C ASP A 57 -0.97 7.10 19.25
N ILE A 58 -1.94 8.03 19.19
CA ILE A 58 -2.56 8.64 20.36
C ILE A 58 -4.07 8.45 20.26
N SER A 59 -4.60 7.52 21.05
CA SER A 59 -6.05 7.31 21.17
C SER A 59 -6.70 8.48 21.92
N GLY A 60 -7.67 9.13 21.28
CA GLY A 60 -8.33 10.32 21.85
C GLY A 60 -7.53 11.62 21.74
N GLY A 61 -6.49 11.63 20.91
CA GLY A 61 -5.72 12.83 20.57
C GLY A 61 -6.13 13.41 19.22
N ASP A 62 -5.75 14.67 19.02
CA ASP A 62 -5.78 15.35 17.74
C ASP A 62 -4.50 15.02 16.93
N ASP A 63 -4.31 15.71 15.81
CA ASP A 63 -3.08 15.64 15.04
C ASP A 63 -1.85 16.00 15.89
N VAL A 64 -0.75 15.31 15.59
CA VAL A 64 0.52 15.52 16.29
C VAL A 64 1.31 16.65 15.63
N THR A 65 1.78 17.57 16.45
CA THR A 65 2.74 18.60 16.05
C THR A 65 4.11 18.28 16.61
N VAL A 66 5.13 18.35 15.75
CA VAL A 66 6.54 18.25 16.16
C VAL A 66 7.14 19.63 16.28
N MET A 67 7.88 19.85 17.37
CA MET A 67 8.65 21.08 17.58
C MET A 67 10.13 20.72 17.70
N ILE A 68 10.99 21.55 17.11
CA ILE A 68 12.44 21.49 17.29
C ILE A 68 12.87 22.81 17.91
N ASN A 69 13.51 22.75 19.09
CA ASN A 69 13.90 23.92 19.88
C ASN A 69 12.74 24.90 20.09
N ASP A 70 11.56 24.36 20.47
CA ASP A 70 10.31 25.08 20.69
C ASP A 70 9.71 25.76 19.43
N VAL A 71 10.27 25.51 18.25
CA VAL A 71 9.72 25.97 16.97
C VAL A 71 8.90 24.86 16.32
N ALA A 72 7.60 25.09 16.16
CA ALA A 72 6.72 24.13 15.51
C ALA A 72 7.12 23.93 14.06
N GLN A 73 7.23 22.67 13.64
CA GLN A 73 7.44 22.33 12.24
C GLN A 73 6.14 22.53 11.47
N SER A 74 6.26 22.91 10.19
CA SER A 74 5.10 23.23 9.33
C SER A 74 4.21 22.02 9.01
N LYS A 75 4.66 20.81 9.37
CA LYS A 75 3.96 19.56 9.08
C LYS A 75 3.32 19.02 10.33
N THR A 76 2.00 18.80 10.29
CA THR A 76 1.23 18.05 11.27
C THR A 76 1.02 16.62 10.80
N TYR A 77 0.89 15.69 11.73
CA TYR A 77 0.77 14.26 11.46
C TYR A 77 -0.57 13.77 12.00
N GLY A 78 -1.47 13.36 11.09
CA GLY A 78 -2.80 12.88 11.45
C GLY A 78 -2.77 11.53 12.17
N MET A 79 -3.58 11.39 13.22
CA MET A 79 -3.65 10.17 14.05
C MET A 79 -4.46 9.03 13.43
N GLY A 80 -5.07 9.22 12.29
CA GLY A 80 -5.86 8.17 11.62
C GLY A 80 -5.06 7.04 10.98
N ARG A 81 -3.73 7.08 11.00
CA ARG A 81 -2.84 6.08 10.38
C ARG A 81 -1.56 5.93 11.18
N SER A 82 -1.24 4.69 11.51
CA SER A 82 0.07 4.33 12.09
C SER A 82 1.15 4.39 11.00
N TYR A 83 2.08 5.33 11.11
CA TYR A 83 3.21 5.45 10.19
C TYR A 83 4.44 6.04 10.88
N ILE A 84 5.61 5.73 10.34
CA ILE A 84 6.85 6.38 10.77
C ILE A 84 6.97 7.71 10.02
N ALA A 85 7.08 8.80 10.78
CA ALA A 85 7.22 10.15 10.24
C ALA A 85 8.68 10.62 10.32
N CYS A 86 9.15 11.28 9.26
CA CYS A 86 10.47 11.90 9.26
C CYS A 86 10.39 13.29 9.92
N ILE A 87 11.08 13.45 11.05
CA ILE A 87 11.23 14.74 11.75
C ILE A 87 12.19 15.64 10.96
N GLY A 88 13.30 15.08 10.47
CA GLY A 88 14.35 15.80 9.75
C GLY A 88 15.71 15.69 10.42
N GLN A 89 16.66 16.48 9.92
CA GLN A 89 18.01 16.56 10.47
C GLN A 89 18.00 17.40 11.74
N CYS A 90 18.47 16.81 12.84
CA CYS A 90 18.70 17.52 14.10
C CYS A 90 20.17 17.42 14.50
N LYS A 91 20.63 18.38 15.29
CA LYS A 91 21.96 18.40 15.87
C LYS A 91 21.94 17.89 17.31
N LYS A 92 23.07 17.41 17.78
CA LYS A 92 23.25 17.04 19.18
C LYS A 92 22.83 18.18 20.09
N GLY A 93 21.98 17.87 21.07
CA GLY A 93 21.43 18.84 22.03
C GLY A 93 20.15 19.53 21.57
N ASP A 94 19.71 19.34 20.33
CA ASP A 94 18.41 19.86 19.91
C ASP A 94 17.29 19.21 20.72
N LYS A 95 16.32 20.04 21.13
CA LYS A 95 15.12 19.60 21.82
C LYS A 95 14.05 19.25 20.82
N ILE A 96 13.65 17.99 20.79
CA ILE A 96 12.57 17.49 19.95
C ILE A 96 11.35 17.30 20.85
N SER A 97 10.24 17.96 20.54
CA SER A 97 8.99 17.81 21.26
C SER A 97 7.90 17.28 20.34
N VAL A 98 7.19 16.27 20.82
CA VAL A 98 5.99 15.72 20.18
C VAL A 98 4.80 16.17 20.98
N TYR A 99 3.90 16.93 20.38
CA TYR A 99 2.77 17.57 21.05
C TYR A 99 1.45 17.14 20.41
N SER A 100 0.44 16.89 21.24
CA SER A 100 -0.93 16.64 20.79
C SER A 100 -1.94 17.24 21.79
N ASN A 101 -3.00 17.85 21.28
CA ASN A 101 -4.18 18.11 22.07
C ASN A 101 -4.95 16.80 22.27
N LEU A 102 -5.63 16.68 23.41
CA LEU A 102 -6.43 15.53 23.75
C LEU A 102 -7.89 15.92 23.84
N GLN A 103 -8.78 14.96 23.65
CA GLN A 103 -10.21 15.19 23.76
C GLN A 103 -10.63 15.30 25.23
N GLN A 104 -11.41 16.31 25.53
CA GLN A 104 -11.93 16.55 26.88
C GLN A 104 -12.81 15.39 27.36
N GLY A 105 -12.72 15.07 28.64
CA GLY A 105 -13.55 14.05 29.28
C GLY A 105 -13.23 12.61 28.89
N GLN A 106 -12.18 12.38 28.12
CA GLN A 106 -11.82 11.03 27.64
C GLN A 106 -10.54 10.51 28.32
N SER A 107 -10.48 9.20 28.43
CA SER A 107 -9.26 8.46 28.75
C SER A 107 -8.72 7.80 27.50
N GLY A 108 -7.40 7.64 27.43
CA GLY A 108 -6.77 7.08 26.26
C GLY A 108 -5.40 6.48 26.55
N SER A 109 -4.76 6.07 25.47
CA SER A 109 -3.39 5.58 25.48
C SER A 109 -2.59 6.24 24.36
N ALA A 110 -1.27 6.32 24.57
CA ALA A 110 -0.36 6.81 23.55
C ALA A 110 0.84 5.88 23.40
N MET A 111 1.29 5.72 22.16
CA MET A 111 2.61 5.20 21.82
C MET A 111 3.39 6.30 21.13
N VAL A 112 4.50 6.72 21.70
CA VAL A 112 5.35 7.76 21.14
C VAL A 112 6.81 7.33 21.24
N PHE A 113 7.45 7.25 20.08
CA PHE A 113 8.86 6.89 19.92
C PHE A 113 9.54 7.95 19.07
N VAL A 114 10.76 8.33 19.42
CA VAL A 114 11.65 9.13 18.60
C VAL A 114 12.95 8.38 18.50
N ASP A 115 13.38 8.11 17.27
CA ASP A 115 14.60 7.36 16.99
C ASP A 115 15.49 8.14 16.02
N VAL A 116 16.79 7.91 16.07
CA VAL A 116 17.74 8.46 15.12
C VAL A 116 18.25 7.37 14.18
N LEU A 117 18.30 7.68 12.89
CA LEU A 117 18.85 6.76 11.90
C LEU A 117 20.32 6.44 12.20
N ASN A 118 20.63 5.15 12.29
CA ASN A 118 22.02 4.70 12.34
C ASN A 118 22.57 4.65 10.91
N GLN A 119 23.24 5.74 10.53
CA GLN A 119 23.70 5.94 9.15
C GLN A 119 24.68 4.85 8.70
N ASP A 120 25.59 4.43 9.59
CA ASP A 120 26.60 3.42 9.25
C ASP A 120 25.95 2.06 8.92
N VAL A 121 24.97 1.63 9.74
CA VAL A 121 24.23 0.39 9.52
C VAL A 121 23.37 0.47 8.27
N PHE A 122 22.76 1.64 8.03
CA PHE A 122 21.98 1.88 6.81
C PHE A 122 22.86 1.79 5.56
N GLU A 123 24.03 2.47 5.57
CA GLU A 123 24.96 2.46 4.44
C GLU A 123 25.57 1.09 4.19
N GLU A 124 25.92 0.34 5.25
CA GLU A 124 26.38 -1.04 5.11
C GLU A 124 25.33 -1.90 4.37
N GLY A 125 24.08 -1.82 4.81
CA GLY A 125 22.97 -2.53 4.18
C GLY A 125 22.74 -2.09 2.73
N TYR A 126 22.70 -0.79 2.49
CA TYR A 126 22.53 -0.21 1.16
C TYR A 126 23.66 -0.62 0.21
N ASN A 127 24.91 -0.49 0.64
CA ASN A 127 26.08 -0.86 -0.16
C ASN A 127 26.13 -2.36 -0.49
N LYS A 128 25.64 -3.20 0.43
CA LYS A 128 25.51 -4.64 0.17
C LYS A 128 24.47 -4.94 -0.91
N LEU A 129 23.32 -4.31 -0.81
CA LEU A 129 22.19 -4.52 -1.74
C LEU A 129 22.44 -3.90 -3.12
N SER A 130 23.13 -2.75 -3.16
CA SER A 130 23.39 -2.02 -4.41
C SER A 130 24.46 -2.65 -5.30
N LYS A 131 25.19 -3.69 -4.81
CA LYS A 131 26.19 -4.41 -5.62
C LYS A 131 25.62 -5.14 -6.83
N SER A 132 24.38 -5.58 -6.73
CA SER A 132 23.68 -6.34 -7.78
C SER A 132 22.30 -5.76 -8.00
N VAL A 133 22.22 -4.70 -8.82
CA VAL A 133 20.96 -4.03 -9.14
C VAL A 133 20.52 -4.40 -10.55
N MET A 134 19.23 -4.70 -10.70
CA MET A 134 18.64 -4.94 -12.02
C MET A 134 18.52 -3.63 -12.81
N THR A 135 19.00 -3.64 -14.03
CA THR A 135 18.71 -2.57 -15.00
C THR A 135 17.42 -2.90 -15.72
N THR A 136 16.37 -2.13 -15.45
CA THR A 136 15.06 -2.32 -16.08
C THR A 136 15.10 -1.84 -17.52
N THR A 137 14.77 -2.72 -18.46
CA THR A 137 14.70 -2.42 -19.90
C THR A 137 13.28 -2.17 -20.38
N LYS A 138 12.29 -2.77 -19.71
CA LYS A 138 10.88 -2.58 -20.02
C LYS A 138 10.04 -2.61 -18.75
N LEU A 139 9.10 -1.67 -18.65
CA LEU A 139 8.14 -1.60 -17.55
C LEU A 139 6.77 -1.25 -18.10
N THR A 140 5.77 -2.09 -17.77
CA THR A 140 4.35 -1.86 -18.10
C THR A 140 3.51 -2.06 -16.84
N GLY A 141 2.19 -1.87 -16.93
CA GLY A 141 1.29 -2.10 -15.79
C GLY A 141 1.22 -3.57 -15.31
N SER A 142 1.65 -4.53 -16.14
CA SER A 142 1.57 -5.97 -15.82
C SER A 142 2.85 -6.75 -16.14
N SER A 143 3.94 -6.08 -16.52
CA SER A 143 5.19 -6.75 -16.88
C SER A 143 6.38 -5.85 -16.58
N MET A 144 7.46 -6.45 -16.08
CA MET A 144 8.77 -5.84 -15.88
C MET A 144 9.84 -6.77 -16.48
N GLU A 145 10.73 -6.20 -17.28
CA GLU A 145 11.87 -6.93 -17.87
C GLU A 145 13.16 -6.15 -17.62
N GLY A 146 14.25 -6.85 -17.43
CA GLY A 146 15.57 -6.24 -17.25
C GLY A 146 16.70 -7.25 -17.16
N THR A 147 17.91 -6.74 -16.98
CA THR A 147 19.12 -7.53 -16.84
C THR A 147 19.78 -7.25 -15.49
N ILE A 148 20.42 -8.25 -14.94
CA ILE A 148 21.19 -8.16 -13.70
C ILE A 148 22.49 -8.95 -13.84
N ASN A 149 23.58 -8.42 -13.26
CA ASN A 149 24.80 -9.19 -13.03
C ASN A 149 24.90 -9.50 -11.53
N ALA A 150 24.42 -10.67 -11.14
CA ALA A 150 24.45 -11.13 -9.76
C ALA A 150 25.87 -11.46 -9.32
N GLN A 151 26.40 -10.79 -8.31
CA GLN A 151 27.76 -11.00 -7.82
C GLN A 151 27.91 -12.29 -7.01
N GLU A 152 26.83 -12.79 -6.43
CA GLU A 152 26.76 -13.98 -5.58
C GLU A 152 25.44 -14.70 -5.80
N ASN A 153 25.39 -16.01 -5.44
CA ASN A 153 24.13 -16.73 -5.36
C ASN A 153 23.31 -16.15 -4.21
N GLY A 154 22.03 -15.93 -4.41
CA GLY A 154 21.20 -15.34 -3.38
C GLY A 154 19.74 -15.17 -3.74
N LEU A 155 19.05 -14.43 -2.89
CA LEU A 155 17.65 -14.09 -3.12
C LEU A 155 17.58 -12.73 -3.83
N PHE A 156 17.10 -12.75 -5.08
CA PHE A 156 16.71 -11.54 -5.77
C PHE A 156 15.33 -11.11 -5.26
N TYR A 157 15.20 -9.89 -4.75
CA TYR A 157 13.92 -9.35 -4.33
C TYR A 157 13.63 -8.00 -4.98
N THR A 158 12.37 -7.68 -5.08
CA THR A 158 11.89 -6.45 -5.72
C THR A 158 11.02 -5.65 -4.76
N SER A 159 10.72 -4.40 -5.10
CA SER A 159 9.67 -3.60 -4.43
C SER A 159 8.26 -3.90 -4.95
N VAL A 160 8.10 -4.90 -5.82
CA VAL A 160 6.79 -5.30 -6.35
C VAL A 160 6.01 -6.04 -5.28
N PRO A 161 4.81 -5.58 -4.89
CA PRO A 161 3.96 -6.32 -3.97
C PRO A 161 3.63 -7.71 -4.50
N TYR A 162 3.73 -8.71 -3.62
CA TYR A 162 3.43 -10.08 -3.99
C TYR A 162 1.92 -10.32 -4.05
N GLU A 163 1.48 -10.85 -5.18
CA GLU A 163 0.17 -11.45 -5.37
C GLU A 163 0.32 -12.75 -6.16
N GLU A 164 -0.61 -13.68 -5.97
CA GLU A 164 -0.54 -15.02 -6.58
C GLU A 164 -0.63 -15.02 -8.12
N GLY A 165 -0.92 -13.88 -8.74
CA GLY A 165 -0.93 -13.70 -10.19
C GLY A 165 0.44 -13.46 -10.81
N TRP A 166 1.47 -13.21 -10.00
CA TRP A 166 2.83 -12.99 -10.51
C TRP A 166 3.49 -14.29 -10.96
N LYS A 167 4.17 -14.21 -12.09
CA LYS A 167 5.10 -15.22 -12.62
C LYS A 167 6.46 -14.58 -12.82
N ALA A 168 7.51 -15.31 -12.46
CA ALA A 168 8.90 -14.88 -12.61
C ALA A 168 9.64 -15.79 -13.56
N TYR A 169 10.45 -15.21 -14.41
CA TYR A 169 11.29 -15.92 -15.36
C TYR A 169 12.73 -15.42 -15.24
N VAL A 170 13.67 -16.38 -15.22
CA VAL A 170 15.11 -16.14 -15.30
C VAL A 170 15.61 -16.83 -16.58
N ASP A 171 16.22 -16.06 -17.47
CA ASP A 171 16.73 -16.54 -18.77
C ASP A 171 15.67 -17.31 -19.58
N GLY A 172 14.43 -16.82 -19.52
CA GLY A 172 13.27 -17.42 -20.19
C GLY A 172 12.67 -18.65 -19.53
N LYS A 173 13.22 -19.13 -18.40
CA LYS A 173 12.68 -20.25 -17.62
C LYS A 173 11.86 -19.74 -16.43
N GLU A 174 10.67 -20.29 -16.25
CA GLU A 174 9.82 -19.96 -15.09
C GLU A 174 10.48 -20.44 -13.79
N VAL A 175 10.55 -19.56 -12.79
CA VAL A 175 11.10 -19.85 -11.46
C VAL A 175 10.05 -19.65 -10.38
N THR A 176 10.21 -20.38 -9.27
CA THR A 176 9.27 -20.27 -8.15
C THR A 176 9.50 -18.98 -7.37
N ILE A 177 8.44 -18.19 -7.21
CA ILE A 177 8.45 -17.00 -6.36
C ILE A 177 8.41 -17.44 -4.90
N THR A 178 9.33 -16.90 -4.09
CA THR A 178 9.39 -17.07 -2.64
C THR A 178 9.25 -15.68 -2.01
N PRO A 179 8.05 -15.27 -1.57
CA PRO A 179 7.83 -13.89 -1.13
C PRO A 179 8.64 -13.54 0.13
N VAL A 180 9.29 -12.39 0.12
CA VAL A 180 9.93 -11.83 1.32
C VAL A 180 8.86 -11.20 2.21
N GLY A 181 8.79 -11.68 3.47
CA GLY A 181 7.83 -11.19 4.46
C GLY A 181 6.36 -11.36 4.05
N ASN A 182 6.05 -12.29 3.14
CA ASN A 182 4.74 -12.44 2.49
C ASN A 182 4.23 -11.15 1.80
N ALA A 183 5.13 -10.23 1.48
CA ALA A 183 4.78 -8.91 0.97
C ALA A 183 5.40 -8.58 -0.39
N LEU A 184 6.62 -9.00 -0.67
CA LEU A 184 7.36 -8.60 -1.87
C LEU A 184 7.74 -9.80 -2.72
N VAL A 185 7.70 -9.63 -4.05
CA VAL A 185 8.14 -10.65 -5.01
C VAL A 185 9.63 -10.89 -4.88
N ALA A 186 10.02 -12.14 -4.65
CA ALA A 186 11.41 -12.57 -4.62
C ALA A 186 11.56 -14.01 -5.13
N PHE A 187 12.76 -14.38 -5.58
CA PHE A 187 13.13 -15.72 -6.02
C PHE A 187 14.64 -15.92 -5.96
N ASN A 188 15.08 -17.16 -5.90
CA ASN A 188 16.50 -17.47 -5.90
C ASN A 188 17.13 -17.17 -7.27
N LEU A 189 18.33 -16.60 -7.22
CA LEU A 189 19.12 -16.27 -8.40
C LEU A 189 20.56 -16.74 -8.19
N ASP A 190 21.12 -17.40 -9.18
CA ASP A 190 22.52 -17.80 -9.15
C ASP A 190 23.42 -16.61 -9.51
N LYS A 191 24.71 -16.72 -9.19
CA LYS A 191 25.72 -15.75 -9.60
C LYS A 191 25.87 -15.76 -11.13
N GLY A 192 25.91 -14.57 -11.73
CA GLY A 192 26.10 -14.40 -13.18
C GLY A 192 25.22 -13.32 -13.79
N GLU A 193 25.28 -13.23 -15.09
CA GLU A 193 24.41 -12.34 -15.87
C GLU A 193 23.11 -13.06 -16.21
N HIS A 194 21.99 -12.41 -15.89
CA HIS A 194 20.67 -12.96 -16.10
C HIS A 194 19.71 -11.94 -16.70
N THR A 195 18.80 -12.45 -17.51
CA THR A 195 17.62 -11.70 -17.97
C THR A 195 16.44 -12.07 -17.07
N ILE A 196 15.86 -11.08 -16.43
CA ILE A 196 14.72 -11.24 -15.54
C ILE A 196 13.46 -10.73 -16.22
N LYS A 197 12.37 -11.50 -16.08
CA LYS A 197 11.05 -11.08 -16.53
C LYS A 197 10.02 -11.42 -15.44
N LEU A 198 9.21 -10.44 -15.08
CA LEU A 198 8.02 -10.62 -14.24
C LEU A 198 6.78 -10.33 -15.08
N GLU A 199 5.77 -11.18 -14.97
CA GLU A 199 4.47 -11.02 -15.62
C GLU A 199 3.34 -11.23 -14.61
N TYR A 200 2.33 -10.37 -14.66
CA TYR A 200 1.17 -10.44 -13.78
C TYR A 200 -0.09 -10.81 -14.56
N TYR A 201 -0.73 -11.88 -14.11
CA TYR A 201 -2.02 -12.33 -14.60
C TYR A 201 -3.03 -12.38 -13.45
N PRO A 202 -4.01 -11.47 -13.40
CA PRO A 202 -4.99 -11.46 -12.34
C PRO A 202 -5.73 -12.80 -12.23
N LYS A 203 -5.85 -13.34 -11.01
CA LYS A 203 -6.67 -14.53 -10.76
C LYS A 203 -8.12 -14.28 -11.22
N GLY A 204 -8.69 -15.25 -11.90
CA GLY A 204 -10.06 -15.16 -12.40
C GLY A 204 -10.24 -14.39 -13.71
N PHE A 205 -9.22 -13.68 -14.24
CA PHE A 205 -9.34 -12.98 -15.51
C PHE A 205 -9.73 -13.92 -16.66
N ALA A 206 -9.05 -15.06 -16.78
CA ALA A 206 -9.37 -16.06 -17.80
C ALA A 206 -10.80 -16.61 -17.66
N ILE A 207 -11.23 -16.88 -16.44
CA ILE A 207 -12.58 -17.35 -16.15
C ILE A 207 -13.61 -16.27 -16.50
N GLY A 208 -13.39 -15.04 -16.07
CA GLY A 208 -14.27 -13.90 -16.37
C GLY A 208 -14.37 -13.63 -17.87
N LEU A 209 -13.26 -13.68 -18.59
CA LEU A 209 -13.22 -13.52 -20.05
C LEU A 209 -14.01 -14.63 -20.75
N THR A 210 -13.84 -15.90 -20.34
CA THR A 210 -14.57 -17.04 -20.88
C THR A 210 -16.08 -16.88 -20.69
N VAL A 211 -16.51 -16.52 -19.48
CA VAL A 211 -17.94 -16.25 -19.19
C VAL A 211 -18.47 -15.11 -20.05
N THR A 212 -17.72 -14.03 -20.20
CA THR A 212 -18.11 -12.89 -21.04
C THR A 212 -18.29 -13.29 -22.50
N ILE A 213 -17.37 -14.07 -23.04
CA ILE A 213 -17.46 -14.57 -24.43
C ILE A 213 -18.70 -15.46 -24.62
N ILE A 214 -18.97 -16.37 -23.68
CA ILE A 214 -20.15 -17.24 -23.74
C ILE A 214 -21.45 -16.42 -23.69
N CYS A 215 -21.54 -15.44 -22.77
CA CYS A 215 -22.69 -14.56 -22.67
C CYS A 215 -22.91 -13.74 -23.94
N ALA A 216 -21.84 -13.16 -24.52
CA ALA A 216 -21.91 -12.40 -25.75
C ALA A 216 -22.36 -13.26 -26.94
N ALA A 217 -21.82 -14.48 -27.06
CA ALA A 217 -22.23 -15.43 -28.10
C ALA A 217 -23.71 -15.84 -27.97
N THR A 218 -24.15 -16.12 -26.75
CA THR A 218 -25.55 -16.46 -26.44
C THR A 218 -26.46 -15.29 -26.79
N PHE A 219 -26.09 -14.08 -26.44
CA PHE A 219 -26.88 -12.88 -26.77
C PHE A 219 -26.97 -12.67 -28.29
N ALA A 220 -25.85 -12.77 -29.01
CA ALA A 220 -25.84 -12.68 -30.47
C ALA A 220 -26.74 -13.76 -31.11
N PHE A 221 -26.67 -15.01 -30.62
CA PHE A 221 -27.51 -16.09 -31.09
C PHE A 221 -29.00 -15.77 -30.88
N LEU A 222 -29.42 -15.30 -29.71
CA LEU A 222 -30.81 -14.91 -29.44
C LEU A 222 -31.26 -13.75 -30.34
N CYS A 223 -30.44 -12.78 -30.62
CA CYS A 223 -30.73 -11.70 -31.56
C CYS A 223 -30.99 -12.20 -32.97
N VAL A 224 -30.08 -13.07 -33.48
CA VAL A 224 -30.25 -13.69 -34.80
C VAL A 224 -31.50 -14.59 -34.86
N TRP A 225 -31.71 -15.40 -33.82
CA TRP A 225 -32.87 -16.26 -33.70
C TRP A 225 -34.20 -15.47 -33.73
N THR A 226 -34.31 -14.41 -32.94
CA THR A 226 -35.48 -13.54 -32.92
C THR A 226 -35.70 -12.83 -34.24
N TYR A 227 -34.64 -12.40 -34.93
CA TYR A 227 -34.71 -11.81 -36.27
C TYR A 227 -35.28 -12.83 -37.29
N ILE A 228 -34.74 -14.07 -37.29
CA ILE A 228 -35.21 -15.14 -38.20
C ILE A 228 -36.69 -15.47 -37.96
N ILE A 229 -37.12 -15.58 -36.70
CA ILE A 229 -38.52 -15.84 -36.35
C ILE A 229 -39.43 -14.71 -36.85
N LYS A 230 -39.03 -13.43 -36.60
CA LYS A 230 -39.79 -12.27 -37.09
C LYS A 230 -39.91 -12.26 -38.61
N LYS A 231 -38.81 -12.54 -39.31
CA LYS A 231 -38.79 -12.63 -40.79
C LYS A 231 -39.68 -13.76 -41.32
N ARG A 232 -39.69 -14.95 -40.68
CA ARG A 232 -40.55 -16.07 -41.04
C ARG A 232 -42.03 -15.77 -40.79
N ARG A 233 -42.36 -15.07 -39.68
CA ARG A 233 -43.76 -14.66 -39.36
C ARG A 233 -44.29 -13.64 -40.38
N LYS A 234 -43.45 -12.63 -40.77
CA LYS A 234 -43.85 -11.68 -41.85
C LYS A 234 -44.16 -12.43 -43.16
N LYS A 235 -43.30 -13.37 -43.57
CA LYS A 235 -43.52 -14.14 -44.78
C LYS A 235 -44.78 -15.05 -44.77
N LYS A 236 -45.22 -15.48 -43.56
CA LYS A 236 -46.47 -16.23 -43.41
C LYS A 236 -47.70 -15.31 -43.37
N GLY A 237 -47.57 -14.07 -42.88
CA GLY A 237 -48.65 -13.07 -42.92
C GLY A 237 -48.96 -12.60 -44.35
N ASP A 238 -47.91 -12.34 -45.15
CA ASP A 238 -48.07 -11.93 -46.57
C ASP A 238 -48.69 -13.03 -47.48
N ILE A 239 -48.70 -14.31 -47.04
CA ILE A 239 -49.33 -15.44 -47.79
C ILE A 239 -50.81 -15.59 -47.41
N SER A 240 -51.25 -14.97 -46.28
CA SER A 240 -52.60 -15.05 -45.77
C SER A 240 -53.54 -13.90 -46.20
N GLU A 241 -53.02 -12.88 -46.87
CA GLU A 241 -53.75 -11.69 -47.34
C GLU A 241 -53.88 -11.64 -48.88
N ASN A 242 -54.01 -12.78 -49.57
CA ASN A 242 -54.48 -12.76 -50.96
C ASN A 242 -55.92 -13.32 -50.97
N PRO A 243 -56.94 -12.50 -50.88
CA PRO A 243 -58.35 -12.98 -51.08
C PRO A 243 -58.52 -13.28 -52.57
N GLU A 244 -58.78 -14.52 -52.89
CA GLU A 244 -59.25 -14.95 -54.21
C GLU A 244 -60.49 -14.14 -54.62
N GLU A 245 -60.40 -13.50 -55.78
CA GLU A 245 -61.56 -12.95 -56.51
C GLU A 245 -62.58 -14.04 -56.70
N VAL A 246 -63.66 -13.96 -55.97
CA VAL A 246 -64.88 -14.71 -56.29
C VAL A 246 -65.57 -13.98 -57.46
N GLN A 247 -65.34 -14.48 -58.66
CA GLN A 247 -66.17 -14.10 -59.82
C GLN A 247 -67.54 -14.65 -59.56
N ILE A 248 -68.49 -13.73 -59.36
CA ILE A 248 -69.92 -14.02 -59.46
C ILE A 248 -70.28 -13.84 -60.91
N ASN A 249 -70.49 -14.94 -61.61
CA ASN A 249 -71.22 -14.93 -62.86
C ASN A 249 -72.75 -14.97 -62.50
N ALA A 250 -73.40 -13.93 -62.90
CA ALA A 250 -74.87 -13.81 -62.88
C ALA A 250 -75.45 -14.51 -64.11
N GLU A 251 -76.47 -15.25 -63.87
CA GLU A 251 -77.72 -15.29 -64.66
C GLU A 251 -78.87 -15.11 -63.71
#